data_d73658aaeda0f7a34a907175bd663901
#
_entry.id   d73658aaeda0f7a34a907175bd663901
#
_cell.length_a   1.000
_cell.length_b   1.000
_cell.length_c   1.000
_cell.angle_alpha   90.00
_cell.angle_beta   90.00
_cell.angle_gamma   90.00
#
_symmetry.space_group_name_H-M   'P 1'
#
loop_
_entity.id
_entity.type
_entity.pdbx_description
1 polymer ?
#
loop_
_entity_poly.entity_id
_entity_poly.type
_entity_poly.pdbx_seq_one_letter_code
_entity_poly.pdbx_strand_id
1 'polypeptide(L)'
;MALDDVSIDISDGSVVTMIGANGAGKSTVLRAISGLAPIKSGEIWFSGKRIDGLSPNQIVKMGIIHVPEGRRLFPGLSVISNLELGASLRKDKPGIKNDMDEIFEHFPRLRERRNQSAGTLSGGEQQMVAIARGLMAKPKLLLLDEPSLGLSPIMVDELVPIINNINQTGVAVLLVEQNIGLALRVATKGYALQVGKVVLQGDINLFKSSDVIKKAYLGD
;
A
#
# COMPACT_ATOMS: atom_id res chain seq x y z
N MET A 1 24.31 -2.01 1.90
CA MET A 1 23.43 -1.59 0.79
C MET A 1 22.08 -2.21 1.08
N ALA A 2 20.98 -1.45 1.05
CA ALA A 2 19.67 -2.01 1.46
C ALA A 2 19.00 -2.83 0.34
N LEU A 3 19.34 -2.56 -0.92
CA LEU A 3 18.85 -3.28 -2.10
C LEU A 3 20.03 -3.57 -3.04
N ASP A 4 20.02 -4.74 -3.65
CA ASP A 4 21.04 -5.21 -4.58
C ASP A 4 20.36 -5.92 -5.75
N ASP A 5 20.33 -5.26 -6.90
CA ASP A 5 19.75 -5.74 -8.16
C ASP A 5 18.27 -6.20 -8.03
N VAL A 6 17.42 -5.32 -7.51
CA VAL A 6 15.97 -5.57 -7.37
C VAL A 6 15.24 -5.03 -8.58
N SER A 7 14.63 -5.91 -9.38
CA SER A 7 13.75 -5.57 -10.50
C SER A 7 12.34 -6.09 -10.22
N ILE A 8 11.35 -5.21 -10.32
CA ILE A 8 9.93 -5.54 -10.18
C ILE A 8 9.12 -4.88 -11.29
N ASP A 9 8.02 -5.50 -11.65
CA ASP A 9 7.02 -4.91 -12.54
C ASP A 9 5.61 -5.06 -11.97
N ILE A 10 4.78 -4.05 -12.19
CA ILE A 10 3.40 -3.98 -11.72
C ILE A 10 2.55 -3.60 -12.93
N SER A 11 1.68 -4.49 -13.35
CA SER A 11 0.75 -4.23 -14.44
C SER A 11 -0.40 -3.32 -13.95
N ASP A 12 -0.95 -2.52 -14.87
CA ASP A 12 -2.12 -1.70 -14.56
C ASP A 12 -3.27 -2.57 -14.03
N GLY A 13 -3.94 -2.11 -12.99
CA GLY A 13 -5.06 -2.81 -12.39
C GLY A 13 -4.72 -4.17 -11.77
N SER A 14 -3.44 -4.44 -11.42
CA SER A 14 -3.04 -5.68 -10.74
C SER A 14 -2.77 -5.45 -9.26
N VAL A 15 -2.90 -6.50 -8.46
CA VAL A 15 -2.37 -6.55 -7.09
C VAL A 15 -1.10 -7.38 -7.09
N VAL A 16 0.03 -6.72 -6.81
CA VAL A 16 1.34 -7.37 -6.70
C VAL A 16 1.77 -7.32 -5.24
N THR A 17 2.30 -8.41 -4.73
CA THR A 17 2.84 -8.43 -3.37
C THR A 17 4.35 -8.56 -3.34
N MET A 18 4.97 -7.93 -2.34
CA MET A 18 6.38 -8.13 -1.98
C MET A 18 6.44 -8.64 -0.55
N ILE A 19 6.87 -9.87 -0.36
CA ILE A 19 7.00 -10.50 0.95
C ILE A 19 8.46 -10.65 1.36
N GLY A 20 8.72 -10.69 2.64
CA GLY A 20 10.07 -10.85 3.20
C GLY A 20 10.10 -10.55 4.69
N ALA A 21 11.13 -11.03 5.37
CA ALA A 21 11.36 -10.73 6.78
C ALA A 21 11.62 -9.24 7.02
N ASN A 22 11.56 -8.83 8.29
CA ASN A 22 11.95 -7.47 8.68
C ASN A 22 13.42 -7.21 8.31
N GLY A 23 13.67 -6.03 7.74
CA GLY A 23 15.01 -5.69 7.24
C GLY A 23 15.37 -6.26 5.86
N ALA A 24 14.50 -7.04 5.20
CA ALA A 24 14.77 -7.57 3.86
C ALA A 24 14.89 -6.49 2.76
N GLY A 25 14.47 -5.26 3.01
CA GLY A 25 14.53 -4.15 2.05
C GLY A 25 13.18 -3.71 1.49
N LYS A 26 12.08 -4.32 1.89
CA LYS A 26 10.71 -4.07 1.37
C LYS A 26 10.32 -2.58 1.40
N SER A 27 10.34 -1.95 2.57
CA SER A 27 10.01 -0.52 2.71
C SER A 27 11.01 0.38 1.98
N THR A 28 12.25 -0.09 1.76
CA THR A 28 13.24 0.66 0.96
C THR A 28 12.80 0.73 -0.51
N VAL A 29 12.24 -0.35 -1.07
CA VAL A 29 11.66 -0.35 -2.42
C VAL A 29 10.54 0.68 -2.52
N LEU A 30 9.59 0.68 -1.58
CA LEU A 30 8.48 1.65 -1.55
C LEU A 30 9.00 3.09 -1.44
N ARG A 31 9.99 3.32 -0.60
CA ARG A 31 10.61 4.65 -0.43
C ARG A 31 11.35 5.10 -1.69
N ALA A 32 12.00 4.20 -2.42
CA ALA A 32 12.62 4.52 -3.70
C ALA A 32 11.58 4.91 -4.75
N ILE A 33 10.50 4.13 -4.89
CA ILE A 33 9.37 4.41 -5.80
C ILE A 33 8.72 5.76 -5.46
N SER A 34 8.59 6.08 -4.16
CA SER A 34 7.97 7.33 -3.68
C SER A 34 8.90 8.55 -3.70
N GLY A 35 10.16 8.41 -4.17
CA GLY A 35 11.15 9.48 -4.15
C GLY A 35 11.64 9.87 -2.77
N LEU A 36 11.38 9.04 -1.74
CA LEU A 36 11.80 9.25 -0.36
C LEU A 36 13.18 8.68 -0.06
N ALA A 37 13.74 7.88 -0.97
CA ALA A 37 15.10 7.37 -0.91
C ALA A 37 15.74 7.42 -2.32
N PRO A 38 16.97 7.95 -2.45
CA PRO A 38 17.66 7.94 -3.73
C PRO A 38 18.07 6.52 -4.11
N ILE A 39 18.09 6.21 -5.40
CA ILE A 39 18.73 5.00 -5.94
C ILE A 39 20.17 5.32 -6.35
N LYS A 40 21.07 4.35 -6.22
CA LYS A 40 22.47 4.49 -6.65
C LYS A 40 22.66 4.13 -8.13
N SER A 41 21.89 3.18 -8.62
CA SER A 41 21.91 2.68 -9.99
C SER A 41 20.55 2.10 -10.34
N GLY A 42 20.32 1.85 -11.63
CA GLY A 42 19.03 1.36 -12.14
C GLY A 42 18.09 2.50 -12.51
N GLU A 43 16.84 2.18 -12.73
CA GLU A 43 15.82 3.09 -13.22
C GLU A 43 14.45 2.70 -12.64
N ILE A 44 13.61 3.70 -12.41
CA ILE A 44 12.20 3.50 -12.02
C ILE A 44 11.33 4.18 -13.07
N TRP A 45 10.42 3.40 -13.64
CA TRP A 45 9.50 3.89 -14.68
C TRP A 45 8.05 3.78 -14.20
N PHE A 46 7.24 4.77 -14.52
CA PHE A 46 5.80 4.78 -14.26
C PHE A 46 5.05 5.38 -15.44
N SER A 47 4.09 4.64 -16.01
CA SER A 47 3.30 5.05 -17.18
C SER A 47 4.18 5.61 -18.32
N GLY A 48 5.28 4.92 -18.63
CA GLY A 48 6.22 5.30 -19.70
C GLY A 48 7.13 6.49 -19.39
N LYS A 49 7.16 6.98 -18.15
CA LYS A 49 8.03 8.08 -17.70
C LYS A 49 8.99 7.61 -16.62
N ARG A 50 10.24 8.03 -16.74
CA ARG A 50 11.26 7.78 -15.71
C ARG A 50 11.02 8.70 -14.50
N ILE A 51 11.03 8.14 -13.30
CA ILE A 51 10.61 8.84 -12.06
C ILE A 51 11.67 8.86 -10.95
N ASP A 52 12.77 8.13 -11.07
CA ASP A 52 13.79 7.99 -10.02
C ASP A 52 14.53 9.30 -9.63
N GLY A 53 14.37 10.36 -10.38
CA GLY A 53 14.91 11.69 -10.06
C GLY A 53 13.84 12.69 -9.61
N LEU A 54 12.58 12.27 -9.50
CA LEU A 54 11.47 13.16 -9.16
C LEU A 54 11.32 13.35 -7.65
N SER A 55 10.86 14.53 -7.24
CA SER A 55 10.49 14.78 -5.85
C SER A 55 9.21 14.01 -5.46
N PRO A 56 9.01 13.69 -4.15
CA PRO A 56 7.80 13.01 -3.69
C PRO A 56 6.50 13.72 -4.13
N ASN A 57 6.49 15.04 -4.13
CA ASN A 57 5.32 15.82 -4.57
C ASN A 57 5.00 15.60 -6.06
N GLN A 58 6.03 15.50 -6.92
CA GLN A 58 5.84 15.19 -8.34
C GLN A 58 5.32 13.77 -8.54
N ILE A 59 5.83 12.80 -7.78
CA ILE A 59 5.41 11.40 -7.82
C ILE A 59 3.94 11.25 -7.40
N VAL A 60 3.53 11.91 -6.30
CA VAL A 60 2.12 11.94 -5.86
C VAL A 60 1.22 12.52 -6.96
N LYS A 61 1.61 13.63 -7.62
CA LYS A 61 0.85 14.22 -8.73
C LYS A 61 0.73 13.30 -9.95
N MET A 62 1.62 12.34 -10.13
CA MET A 62 1.52 11.32 -11.17
C MET A 62 0.53 10.20 -10.82
N GLY A 63 0.10 10.12 -9.56
CA GLY A 63 -0.84 9.12 -9.08
C GLY A 63 -0.20 7.94 -8.34
N ILE A 64 1.05 8.04 -7.89
CA ILE A 64 1.67 7.06 -7.01
C ILE A 64 1.49 7.52 -5.57
N ILE A 65 0.71 6.77 -4.79
CA ILE A 65 0.39 7.13 -3.41
C ILE A 65 0.94 6.06 -2.46
N HIS A 66 1.68 6.51 -1.46
CA HIS A 66 2.29 5.64 -0.45
C HIS A 66 1.55 5.77 0.89
N VAL A 67 1.01 4.67 1.37
CA VAL A 67 0.49 4.50 2.72
C VAL A 67 1.58 3.80 3.54
N PRO A 68 2.35 4.54 4.32
CA PRO A 68 3.51 3.98 5.04
C PRO A 68 3.09 3.18 6.26
N GLU A 69 3.99 2.34 6.73
CA GLU A 69 3.89 1.64 8.01
C GLU A 69 3.60 2.63 9.17
N GLY A 70 2.84 2.18 10.17
CA GLY A 70 2.50 2.97 11.36
C GLY A 70 1.42 4.01 11.11
N ARG A 71 0.62 3.86 10.04
CA ARG A 71 -0.61 4.62 9.72
C ARG A 71 -0.38 6.11 9.46
N ARG A 72 0.54 6.76 10.17
CA ARG A 72 0.95 8.16 10.04
C ARG A 72 -0.24 9.13 9.92
N LEU A 73 -1.23 8.95 10.79
CA LEU A 73 -2.37 9.86 10.91
C LEU A 73 -1.99 11.14 11.64
N PHE A 74 -2.86 12.14 11.51
CA PHE A 74 -2.87 13.32 12.35
C PHE A 74 -3.85 13.06 13.51
N PRO A 75 -3.37 12.62 14.68
CA PRO A 75 -4.24 12.05 15.72
C PRO A 75 -5.18 13.09 16.33
N GLY A 76 -4.80 14.37 16.34
CA GLY A 76 -5.62 15.48 16.83
C GLY A 76 -6.69 15.96 15.85
N LEU A 77 -6.65 15.51 14.58
CA LEU A 77 -7.64 15.85 13.58
C LEU A 77 -8.75 14.79 13.54
N SER A 78 -9.94 15.20 13.11
CA SER A 78 -11.04 14.28 12.85
C SER A 78 -10.74 13.30 11.71
N VAL A 79 -11.53 12.24 11.61
CA VAL A 79 -11.48 11.29 10.47
C VAL A 79 -11.64 12.07 9.16
N ILE A 80 -12.70 12.87 9.03
CA ILE A 80 -12.95 13.62 7.78
C ILE A 80 -11.80 14.56 7.44
N SER A 81 -11.22 15.26 8.43
CA SER A 81 -10.07 16.14 8.17
C SER A 81 -8.82 15.39 7.75
N ASN A 82 -8.59 14.16 8.28
CA ASN A 82 -7.52 13.29 7.78
C ASN A 82 -7.75 12.90 6.32
N LEU A 83 -8.98 12.58 5.93
CA LEU A 83 -9.32 12.25 4.53
C LEU A 83 -9.12 13.45 3.60
N GLU A 84 -9.58 14.64 3.99
CA GLU A 84 -9.41 15.89 3.23
C GLU A 84 -7.94 16.20 2.94
N LEU A 85 -7.03 15.92 3.89
CA LEU A 85 -5.59 16.07 3.68
C LEU A 85 -5.07 15.17 2.56
N GLY A 86 -5.66 13.99 2.33
CA GLY A 86 -5.33 13.11 1.21
C GLY A 86 -5.59 13.78 -0.15
N ALA A 87 -6.59 14.66 -0.24
CA ALA A 87 -6.94 15.40 -1.45
C ALA A 87 -6.23 16.75 -1.59
N SER A 88 -5.29 17.11 -0.70
CA SER A 88 -4.70 18.45 -0.60
C SER A 88 -4.02 18.96 -1.90
N LEU A 89 -3.55 18.07 -2.76
CA LEU A 89 -2.95 18.43 -4.06
C LEU A 89 -3.97 18.52 -5.21
N ARG A 90 -5.23 18.17 -4.97
CA ARG A 90 -6.32 18.20 -5.96
C ARG A 90 -7.01 19.57 -5.96
N LYS A 91 -7.60 19.92 -7.10
CA LYS A 91 -8.33 21.19 -7.28
C LYS A 91 -9.79 20.99 -7.70
N ASP A 92 -10.17 19.74 -8.01
CA ASP A 92 -11.49 19.35 -8.49
C ASP A 92 -12.48 19.15 -7.32
N LYS A 93 -12.94 20.24 -6.70
CA LYS A 93 -13.82 20.20 -5.53
C LYS A 93 -15.04 19.27 -5.67
N PRO A 94 -15.77 19.24 -6.82
CA PRO A 94 -16.87 18.27 -7.00
C PRO A 94 -16.39 16.82 -6.95
N GLY A 95 -15.26 16.50 -7.61
CA GLY A 95 -14.68 15.16 -7.60
C GLY A 95 -14.23 14.73 -6.20
N ILE A 96 -13.61 15.64 -5.43
CA ILE A 96 -13.21 15.37 -4.03
C ILE A 96 -14.43 15.02 -3.18
N LYS A 97 -15.56 15.72 -3.36
CA LYS A 97 -16.78 15.44 -2.62
C LYS A 97 -17.35 14.06 -2.99
N ASN A 98 -17.42 13.74 -4.27
CA ASN A 98 -17.90 12.44 -4.73
C ASN A 98 -17.02 11.29 -4.22
N ASP A 99 -15.68 11.43 -4.33
CA ASP A 99 -14.73 10.43 -3.84
C ASP A 99 -14.83 10.27 -2.31
N MET A 100 -15.13 11.34 -1.56
CA MET A 100 -15.39 11.26 -0.12
C MET A 100 -16.64 10.44 0.20
N ASP A 101 -17.72 10.64 -0.57
CA ASP A 101 -18.98 9.91 -0.40
C ASP A 101 -18.75 8.41 -0.74
N GLU A 102 -18.03 8.08 -1.83
CA GLU A 102 -17.63 6.71 -2.19
C GLU A 102 -16.79 6.04 -1.11
N ILE A 103 -15.80 6.76 -0.55
CA ILE A 103 -14.98 6.25 0.56
C ILE A 103 -15.87 5.92 1.77
N PHE A 104 -16.83 6.74 2.11
CA PHE A 104 -17.74 6.45 3.21
C PHE A 104 -18.71 5.31 2.92
N GLU A 105 -18.96 4.97 1.66
CA GLU A 105 -19.68 3.74 1.27
C GLU A 105 -18.81 2.50 1.46
N HIS A 106 -17.55 2.57 1.06
CA HIS A 106 -16.59 1.47 1.23
C HIS A 106 -16.14 1.27 2.69
N PHE A 107 -16.18 2.33 3.51
CA PHE A 107 -15.78 2.32 4.91
C PHE A 107 -16.90 2.87 5.81
N PRO A 108 -18.03 2.14 5.99
CA PRO A 108 -19.19 2.66 6.75
C PRO A 108 -18.86 3.08 8.19
N ARG A 109 -17.95 2.36 8.86
CA ARG A 109 -17.50 2.70 10.22
C ARG A 109 -16.80 4.07 10.27
N LEU A 110 -16.09 4.47 9.21
CA LEU A 110 -15.48 5.80 9.13
C LEU A 110 -16.54 6.89 8.95
N ARG A 111 -17.63 6.60 8.23
CA ARG A 111 -18.77 7.52 8.10
C ARG A 111 -19.40 7.82 9.45
N GLU A 112 -19.66 6.80 10.27
CA GLU A 112 -20.24 6.93 11.61
C GLU A 112 -19.36 7.77 12.52
N ARG A 113 -18.03 7.64 12.38
CA ARG A 113 -17.01 8.28 13.21
C ARG A 113 -16.36 9.50 12.56
N ARG A 114 -16.94 10.05 11.48
CA ARG A 114 -16.30 11.08 10.64
C ARG A 114 -15.82 12.30 11.40
N ASN A 115 -16.50 12.69 12.47
CA ASN A 115 -16.16 13.84 13.32
C ASN A 115 -15.31 13.47 14.54
N GLN A 116 -15.03 12.17 14.75
CA GLN A 116 -14.22 11.69 15.87
C GLN A 116 -12.74 11.94 15.60
N SER A 117 -11.97 12.28 16.64
CA SER A 117 -10.51 12.43 16.56
C SER A 117 -9.87 11.08 16.17
N ALA A 118 -9.03 11.09 15.12
CA ALA A 118 -8.41 9.87 14.61
C ALA A 118 -7.53 9.14 15.65
N GLY A 119 -6.96 9.87 16.61
CA GLY A 119 -6.16 9.29 17.68
C GLY A 119 -6.95 8.44 18.67
N THR A 120 -8.28 8.58 18.73
CA THR A 120 -9.16 7.82 19.65
C THR A 120 -9.76 6.57 19.02
N LEU A 121 -9.48 6.32 17.75
CA LEU A 121 -9.93 5.13 17.04
C LEU A 121 -9.13 3.89 17.43
N SER A 122 -9.72 2.71 17.25
CA SER A 122 -9.01 1.43 17.34
C SER A 122 -7.90 1.35 16.28
N GLY A 123 -6.91 0.46 16.49
CA GLY A 123 -5.82 0.27 15.54
C GLY A 123 -6.28 -0.09 14.13
N GLY A 124 -7.31 -0.91 14.00
CA GLY A 124 -7.90 -1.27 12.72
C GLY A 124 -8.59 -0.09 12.03
N GLU A 125 -9.41 0.67 12.77
CA GLU A 125 -10.06 1.87 12.23
C GLU A 125 -9.04 2.93 11.79
N GLN A 126 -7.95 3.10 12.56
CA GLN A 126 -6.85 3.98 12.15
C GLN A 126 -6.20 3.52 10.84
N GLN A 127 -6.03 2.19 10.65
CA GLN A 127 -5.52 1.65 9.39
C GLN A 127 -6.46 1.94 8.23
N MET A 128 -7.78 1.80 8.44
CA MET A 128 -8.79 2.16 7.44
C MET A 128 -8.73 3.65 7.08
N VAL A 129 -8.56 4.54 8.06
CA VAL A 129 -8.38 5.98 7.80
C VAL A 129 -7.12 6.24 6.98
N ALA A 130 -6.00 5.54 7.26
CA ALA A 130 -4.76 5.71 6.51
C ALA A 130 -4.91 5.30 5.03
N ILE A 131 -5.56 4.16 4.76
CA ILE A 131 -5.84 3.68 3.41
C ILE A 131 -6.81 4.64 2.70
N ALA A 132 -7.93 4.98 3.34
CA ALA A 132 -8.94 5.89 2.82
C ALA A 132 -8.36 7.28 2.48
N ARG A 133 -7.48 7.82 3.34
CA ARG A 133 -6.74 9.05 3.06
C ARG A 133 -5.87 8.93 1.80
N GLY A 134 -5.22 7.78 1.60
CA GLY A 134 -4.46 7.51 0.38
C GLY A 134 -5.35 7.51 -0.87
N LEU A 135 -6.56 6.94 -0.79
CA LEU A 135 -7.52 6.89 -1.88
C LEU A 135 -8.05 8.28 -2.27
N MET A 136 -8.19 9.21 -1.32
CA MET A 136 -8.59 10.60 -1.59
C MET A 136 -7.64 11.32 -2.56
N ALA A 137 -6.41 10.87 -2.70
CA ALA A 137 -5.48 11.40 -3.70
C ALA A 137 -5.76 10.89 -5.12
N LYS A 138 -6.73 9.97 -5.32
CA LYS A 138 -7.11 9.33 -6.59
C LYS A 138 -5.93 8.62 -7.25
N PRO A 139 -5.37 7.59 -6.60
CA PRO A 139 -4.17 6.90 -7.08
C PRO A 139 -4.41 6.12 -8.37
N LYS A 140 -3.36 5.98 -9.17
CA LYS A 140 -3.21 4.94 -10.21
C LYS A 140 -2.46 3.72 -9.65
N LEU A 141 -1.51 3.99 -8.73
CA LEU A 141 -0.76 2.97 -8.00
C LEU A 141 -0.78 3.31 -6.51
N LEU A 142 -1.30 2.38 -5.71
CA LEU A 142 -1.32 2.47 -4.26
C LEU A 142 -0.23 1.55 -3.69
N LEU A 143 0.71 2.13 -2.94
CA LEU A 143 1.76 1.43 -2.23
C LEU A 143 1.32 1.26 -0.77
N LEU A 144 1.15 0.02 -0.31
CA LEU A 144 0.77 -0.31 1.06
C LEU A 144 1.94 -0.97 1.78
N ASP A 145 2.45 -0.32 2.83
CA ASP A 145 3.58 -0.79 3.63
C ASP A 145 3.09 -1.44 4.92
N GLU A 146 3.11 -2.77 4.97
CA GLU A 146 2.72 -3.63 6.09
C GLU A 146 1.36 -3.23 6.72
N PRO A 147 0.27 -3.12 5.93
CA PRO A 147 -1.02 -2.67 6.44
C PRO A 147 -1.63 -3.59 7.50
N SER A 148 -1.22 -4.85 7.57
CA SER A 148 -1.71 -5.81 8.57
C SER A 148 -0.98 -5.74 9.92
N LEU A 149 0.13 -4.99 9.99
CA LEU A 149 0.97 -4.96 11.19
C LEU A 149 0.22 -4.46 12.44
N GLY A 150 0.23 -5.28 13.49
CA GLY A 150 -0.43 -4.94 14.76
C GLY A 150 -1.95 -4.94 14.72
N LEU A 151 -2.55 -5.58 13.71
CA LEU A 151 -3.99 -5.80 13.62
C LEU A 151 -4.39 -7.16 14.19
N SER A 152 -5.61 -7.26 14.70
CA SER A 152 -6.20 -8.55 15.07
C SER A 152 -6.51 -9.38 13.81
N PRO A 153 -6.61 -10.72 13.91
CA PRO A 153 -6.96 -11.57 12.77
C PRO A 153 -8.24 -11.14 12.04
N ILE A 154 -9.26 -10.73 12.77
CA ILE A 154 -10.53 -10.24 12.21
C ILE A 154 -10.29 -8.99 11.34
N MET A 155 -9.45 -8.05 11.81
CA MET A 155 -9.14 -6.84 11.06
C MET A 155 -8.27 -7.13 9.83
N VAL A 156 -7.40 -8.14 9.88
CA VAL A 156 -6.65 -8.61 8.71
C VAL A 156 -7.61 -9.20 7.67
N ASP A 157 -8.63 -9.95 8.10
CA ASP A 157 -9.65 -10.48 7.20
C ASP A 157 -10.47 -9.37 6.53
N GLU A 158 -10.74 -8.27 7.23
CA GLU A 158 -11.41 -7.09 6.67
C GLU A 158 -10.55 -6.36 5.61
N LEU A 159 -9.22 -6.45 5.66
CA LEU A 159 -8.35 -5.85 4.64
C LEU A 159 -8.49 -6.51 3.26
N VAL A 160 -8.80 -7.81 3.21
CA VAL A 160 -8.91 -8.54 1.93
C VAL A 160 -9.97 -7.94 1.02
N PRO A 161 -11.26 -7.83 1.42
CA PRO A 161 -12.27 -7.21 0.57
C PRO A 161 -11.94 -5.75 0.26
N ILE A 162 -11.32 -5.01 1.18
CA ILE A 162 -10.94 -3.61 0.94
C ILE A 162 -9.92 -3.52 -0.20
N ILE A 163 -8.83 -4.31 -0.16
CA ILE A 163 -7.81 -4.30 -1.20
C ILE A 163 -8.39 -4.75 -2.54
N ASN A 164 -9.24 -5.78 -2.54
CA ASN A 164 -9.91 -6.24 -3.75
C ASN A 164 -10.84 -5.18 -4.34
N ASN A 165 -11.64 -4.51 -3.52
CA ASN A 165 -12.53 -3.43 -3.97
C ASN A 165 -11.72 -2.26 -4.56
N ILE A 166 -10.63 -1.84 -3.91
CA ILE A 166 -9.73 -0.81 -4.44
C ILE A 166 -9.21 -1.22 -5.83
N ASN A 167 -8.78 -2.47 -5.97
CA ASN A 167 -8.27 -2.97 -7.25
C ASN A 167 -9.35 -3.02 -8.33
N GLN A 168 -10.59 -3.40 -7.99
CA GLN A 168 -11.72 -3.40 -8.91
C GLN A 168 -12.07 -2.02 -9.49
N THR A 169 -11.68 -0.93 -8.81
CA THR A 169 -11.79 0.43 -9.38
C THR A 169 -10.70 0.76 -10.42
N GLY A 170 -9.82 -0.21 -10.73
CA GLY A 170 -8.72 -0.04 -11.68
C GLY A 170 -7.40 0.45 -11.06
N VAL A 171 -7.35 0.64 -9.74
CA VAL A 171 -6.13 1.03 -9.02
C VAL A 171 -5.19 -0.18 -8.92
N ALA A 172 -3.96 -0.04 -9.43
CA ALA A 172 -2.92 -1.02 -9.17
C ALA A 172 -2.44 -0.93 -7.70
N VAL A 173 -2.12 -2.07 -7.09
CA VAL A 173 -1.66 -2.12 -5.69
C VAL A 173 -0.32 -2.84 -5.61
N LEU A 174 0.67 -2.21 -4.97
CA LEU A 174 1.86 -2.89 -4.48
C LEU A 174 1.73 -3.06 -2.97
N LEU A 175 1.48 -4.29 -2.55
CA LEU A 175 1.33 -4.68 -1.15
C LEU A 175 2.65 -5.24 -0.62
N VAL A 176 3.27 -4.52 0.30
CA VAL A 176 4.43 -5.02 1.05
C VAL A 176 3.94 -5.61 2.36
N GLU A 177 4.29 -6.88 2.62
CA GLU A 177 3.78 -7.60 3.79
C GLU A 177 4.81 -8.60 4.37
N GLN A 178 4.68 -8.82 5.66
CA GLN A 178 5.24 -9.97 6.35
C GLN A 178 4.17 -11.06 6.52
N ASN A 179 2.89 -10.67 6.56
CA ASN A 179 1.76 -11.60 6.64
C ASN A 179 1.48 -12.23 5.27
N ILE A 180 2.03 -13.42 5.06
CA ILE A 180 1.85 -14.16 3.81
C ILE A 180 0.39 -14.54 3.59
N GLY A 181 -0.34 -14.86 4.65
CA GLY A 181 -1.76 -15.22 4.54
C GLY A 181 -2.59 -14.12 3.86
N LEU A 182 -2.37 -12.84 4.21
CA LEU A 182 -3.00 -11.71 3.53
C LEU A 182 -2.50 -11.60 2.09
N ALA A 183 -1.18 -11.63 1.88
CA ALA A 183 -0.56 -11.48 0.56
C ALA A 183 -1.10 -12.50 -0.46
N LEU A 184 -1.17 -13.79 -0.07
CA LEU A 184 -1.65 -14.88 -0.92
C LEU A 184 -3.16 -14.81 -1.25
N ARG A 185 -3.94 -14.05 -0.49
CA ARG A 185 -5.40 -13.91 -0.68
C ARG A 185 -5.76 -12.79 -1.65
N VAL A 186 -4.90 -11.78 -1.82
CA VAL A 186 -5.22 -10.59 -2.61
C VAL A 186 -4.36 -10.43 -3.86
N ALA A 187 -3.13 -10.94 -3.87
CA ALA A 187 -2.21 -10.73 -4.97
C ALA A 187 -2.39 -11.73 -6.10
N THR A 188 -2.06 -11.31 -7.34
CA THR A 188 -1.96 -12.15 -8.52
C THR A 188 -0.51 -12.54 -8.82
N LYS A 189 0.45 -11.69 -8.43
CA LYS A 189 1.89 -11.87 -8.62
C LYS A 189 2.63 -11.53 -7.35
N GLY A 190 3.75 -12.19 -7.10
CA GLY A 190 4.57 -11.97 -5.91
C GLY A 190 6.05 -11.85 -6.19
N TYR A 191 6.73 -11.19 -5.25
CA TYR A 191 8.19 -11.12 -5.13
C TYR A 191 8.56 -11.47 -3.69
N ALA A 192 9.45 -12.44 -3.49
CA ALA A 192 10.05 -12.70 -2.18
C ALA A 192 11.39 -12.02 -2.09
N LEU A 193 11.55 -11.15 -1.09
CA LEU A 193 12.75 -10.37 -0.87
C LEU A 193 13.53 -10.94 0.33
N GLN A 194 14.82 -11.19 0.16
CA GLN A 194 15.72 -11.62 1.22
C GLN A 194 17.04 -10.87 1.13
N VAL A 195 17.43 -10.19 2.22
CA VAL A 195 18.68 -9.43 2.31
C VAL A 195 18.93 -8.53 1.09
N GLY A 196 17.89 -7.78 0.70
CA GLY A 196 17.97 -6.83 -0.41
C GLY A 196 17.94 -7.41 -1.82
N LYS A 197 17.65 -8.72 -1.99
CA LYS A 197 17.57 -9.40 -3.28
C LYS A 197 16.22 -10.08 -3.47
N VAL A 198 15.76 -10.17 -4.71
CA VAL A 198 14.60 -10.99 -5.08
C VAL A 198 15.07 -12.44 -5.19
N VAL A 199 14.55 -13.32 -4.34
CA VAL A 199 14.90 -14.76 -4.31
C VAL A 199 13.83 -15.63 -4.97
N LEU A 200 12.59 -15.14 -5.11
CA LEU A 200 11.49 -15.79 -5.82
C LEU A 200 10.60 -14.71 -6.43
N GLN A 201 10.15 -14.94 -7.66
CA GLN A 201 9.17 -14.06 -8.32
C GLN A 201 8.28 -14.88 -9.26
N GLY A 202 7.04 -14.44 -9.45
CA GLY A 202 6.11 -15.06 -10.40
C GLY A 202 4.67 -14.98 -9.96
N ASP A 203 3.84 -15.82 -10.58
CA ASP A 203 2.43 -15.97 -10.23
C ASP A 203 2.28 -16.38 -8.76
N ILE A 204 1.23 -15.88 -8.12
CA ILE A 204 1.00 -16.11 -6.68
C ILE A 204 0.84 -17.59 -6.32
N ASN A 205 0.44 -18.45 -7.26
CA ASN A 205 0.34 -19.88 -7.02
C ASN A 205 1.70 -20.55 -6.83
N LEU A 206 2.79 -20.01 -7.40
CA LEU A 206 4.16 -20.47 -7.10
C LEU A 206 4.49 -20.30 -5.62
N PHE A 207 4.00 -19.20 -5.01
CA PHE A 207 4.22 -18.91 -3.60
C PHE A 207 3.47 -19.89 -2.69
N LYS A 208 2.25 -20.30 -3.09
CA LYS A 208 1.44 -21.30 -2.35
C LYS A 208 2.08 -22.67 -2.33
N SER A 209 2.80 -23.04 -3.40
CA SER A 209 3.45 -24.35 -3.56
C SER A 209 4.93 -24.38 -3.16
N SER A 210 5.55 -23.22 -2.93
CA SER A 210 7.00 -23.11 -2.70
C SER A 210 7.40 -23.59 -1.30
N ASP A 211 8.31 -24.56 -1.25
CA ASP A 211 8.90 -25.01 0.03
C ASP A 211 9.75 -23.92 0.71
N VAL A 212 10.30 -23.00 -0.07
CA VAL A 212 11.02 -21.81 0.47
C VAL A 212 10.07 -20.95 1.30
N ILE A 213 8.87 -20.72 0.79
CA ILE A 213 7.84 -19.94 1.49
C ILE A 213 7.29 -20.73 2.68
N LYS A 214 7.01 -22.01 2.52
CA LYS A 214 6.53 -22.87 3.62
C LYS A 214 7.52 -22.88 4.78
N LYS A 215 8.79 -23.22 4.53
CA LYS A 215 9.84 -23.29 5.57
C LYS A 215 10.17 -21.93 6.20
N ALA A 216 10.20 -20.85 5.39
CA ALA A 216 10.59 -19.55 5.90
C ALA A 216 9.49 -18.86 6.71
N TYR A 217 8.22 -19.20 6.49
CA TYR A 217 7.11 -18.37 6.93
C TYR A 217 5.86 -19.09 7.43
N LEU A 218 5.62 -20.37 7.07
CA LEU A 218 4.42 -21.09 7.50
C LEU A 218 4.70 -22.07 8.65
N GLY A 219 5.99 -22.27 8.99
CA GLY A 219 6.42 -23.18 10.06
C GLY A 219 5.99 -24.62 9.76
N ASP A 220 6.93 -25.51 9.45
CA ASP A 220 6.70 -26.96 9.61
C ASP A 220 6.65 -27.33 11.09
#